data_da0fa05036a0d54a03d883459330b7f7
#
_entry.id   da0fa05036a0d54a03d883459330b7f7
#
_cell.length_a   1.000
_cell.length_b   1.000
_cell.length_c   1.000
_cell.angle_alpha   90.00
_cell.angle_beta   90.00
_cell.angle_gamma   90.00
#
_symmetry.space_group_name_H-M   'P 1'
#
loop_
_entity.id
_entity.type
_entity.pdbx_description
1 polymer ?
#
loop_
_entity_poly.entity_id
_entity_poly.type
_entity_poly.pdbx_seq_one_letter_code
_entity_poly.pdbx_strand_id
1 'polypeptide(L)'
;MLRVSRAALGLAVALSGAGIWACASSKPDPTALAIIEPKSGSSVTGKVIFTQLPSGETRVEATISNATPGQHGFHIHEKGDCSAADATSAGGHFNAAGNPHAGPSDAKHHNGDFGNIEIAADGKGTMTMTTNMLTVLPGPNSVVGKAVIFHEKEDDLKTQPTGNAGARFGCGVVIYTPTGNASEIKVR
;
A
#
# COMPACT_ATOMS: atom_id res chain seq x y z
N MET A 1 -39.75 48.64 -68.08
CA MET A 1 -38.92 48.84 -66.86
C MET A 1 -38.68 47.49 -66.18
N LEU A 2 -37.52 46.86 -66.43
CA LEU A 2 -37.13 45.58 -65.88
C LEU A 2 -36.24 45.86 -64.65
N ARG A 3 -36.65 45.37 -63.48
CA ARG A 3 -35.82 45.36 -62.29
C ARG A 3 -35.06 44.03 -62.19
N VAL A 4 -33.73 44.09 -62.24
CA VAL A 4 -32.86 42.95 -62.07
C VAL A 4 -32.50 42.88 -60.56
N SER A 5 -32.95 41.83 -59.90
CA SER A 5 -32.56 41.52 -58.51
C SER A 5 -31.22 40.76 -58.51
N ARG A 6 -30.24 41.32 -57.82
CA ARG A 6 -28.94 40.64 -57.53
C ARG A 6 -29.08 39.77 -56.30
N ALA A 7 -28.96 38.47 -56.46
CA ALA A 7 -28.81 37.55 -55.36
C ALA A 7 -27.35 37.53 -54.87
N ALA A 8 -27.12 37.86 -53.62
CA ALA A 8 -25.81 37.74 -52.96
C ALA A 8 -25.64 36.32 -52.41
N LEU A 9 -24.67 35.62 -52.98
CA LEU A 9 -24.29 34.27 -52.54
C LEU A 9 -23.32 34.40 -51.34
N GLY A 10 -23.79 34.18 -50.12
CA GLY A 10 -22.98 34.15 -48.90
C GLY A 10 -22.21 32.84 -48.77
N LEU A 11 -20.88 32.92 -48.87
CA LEU A 11 -19.98 31.78 -48.62
C LEU A 11 -19.79 31.60 -47.11
N ALA A 12 -20.43 30.58 -46.54
CA ALA A 12 -20.22 30.18 -45.14
C ALA A 12 -18.93 29.34 -45.04
N VAL A 13 -17.89 29.95 -44.47
CA VAL A 13 -16.66 29.20 -44.12
C VAL A 13 -16.88 28.49 -42.79
N ALA A 14 -17.04 27.17 -42.85
CA ALA A 14 -17.07 26.32 -41.67
C ALA A 14 -15.64 26.10 -41.15
N LEU A 15 -15.27 26.77 -40.05
CA LEU A 15 -14.06 26.47 -39.29
C LEU A 15 -14.26 25.18 -38.50
N SER A 16 -13.79 24.08 -39.05
CA SER A 16 -13.63 22.82 -38.30
C SER A 16 -12.46 22.96 -37.32
N GLY A 17 -12.75 23.34 -36.09
CA GLY A 17 -11.81 23.29 -34.97
C GLY A 17 -11.47 21.84 -34.61
N ALA A 18 -10.33 21.33 -35.06
CA ALA A 18 -9.77 20.09 -34.55
C ALA A 18 -9.31 20.33 -33.12
N GLY A 19 -10.14 19.90 -32.15
CA GLY A 19 -9.76 19.92 -30.74
C GLY A 19 -8.61 18.92 -30.53
N ILE A 20 -7.41 19.45 -30.29
CA ILE A 20 -6.28 18.64 -29.83
C ILE A 20 -6.60 18.22 -28.40
N TRP A 21 -7.10 16.99 -28.18
CA TRP A 21 -7.14 16.36 -26.88
C TRP A 21 -5.68 16.10 -26.48
N ALA A 22 -5.10 17.01 -25.70
CA ALA A 22 -3.86 16.76 -25.01
C ALA A 22 -4.13 15.62 -24.01
N CYS A 23 -3.61 14.42 -24.29
CA CYS A 23 -3.45 13.40 -23.28
C CYS A 23 -2.55 13.97 -22.19
N ALA A 24 -3.14 14.47 -21.12
CA ALA A 24 -2.40 14.81 -19.92
C ALA A 24 -1.82 13.50 -19.38
N SER A 25 -0.52 13.29 -19.57
CA SER A 25 0.25 12.25 -18.92
C SER A 25 0.19 12.55 -17.42
N SER A 26 -0.70 11.88 -16.68
CA SER A 26 -0.70 11.97 -15.22
C SER A 26 0.60 11.37 -14.69
N LYS A 27 1.30 12.14 -13.85
CA LYS A 27 2.47 11.62 -13.14
C LYS A 27 2.02 10.38 -12.35
N PRO A 28 2.77 9.25 -12.41
CA PRO A 28 2.39 8.07 -11.65
C PRO A 28 2.35 8.38 -10.14
N ASP A 29 1.42 7.74 -9.44
CA ASP A 29 1.27 7.90 -8.00
C ASP A 29 2.55 7.45 -7.28
N PRO A 30 2.98 8.17 -6.22
CA PRO A 30 4.13 7.76 -5.42
C PRO A 30 3.89 6.38 -4.80
N THR A 31 4.90 5.50 -4.88
CA THR A 31 4.82 4.14 -4.33
C THR A 31 5.99 3.84 -3.41
N ALA A 32 5.78 2.86 -2.51
CA ALA A 32 6.82 2.23 -1.73
C ALA A 32 6.59 0.71 -1.71
N LEU A 33 7.66 -0.03 -1.47
CA LEU A 33 7.68 -1.48 -1.57
C LEU A 33 8.39 -2.09 -0.37
N ALA A 34 7.86 -3.18 0.18
CA ALA A 34 8.56 -4.09 1.08
C ALA A 34 8.59 -5.49 0.47
N ILE A 35 9.77 -6.11 0.43
CA ILE A 35 9.94 -7.54 0.14
C ILE A 35 10.02 -8.26 1.46
N ILE A 36 9.12 -9.19 1.71
CA ILE A 36 9.09 -9.99 2.93
C ILE A 36 10.03 -11.17 2.79
N GLU A 37 11.01 -11.23 3.67
CA GLU A 37 11.97 -12.31 3.80
C GLU A 37 11.69 -13.15 5.04
N PRO A 38 12.01 -14.46 5.02
CA PRO A 38 11.77 -15.36 6.14
C PRO A 38 12.51 -14.94 7.41
N LYS A 39 11.84 -15.09 8.56
CA LYS A 39 12.39 -14.88 9.90
C LYS A 39 11.99 -16.02 10.83
N SER A 40 12.65 -16.12 11.99
CA SER A 40 12.34 -17.14 13.03
C SER A 40 12.30 -18.58 12.49
N GLY A 41 13.10 -18.92 11.47
CA GLY A 41 13.14 -20.24 10.88
C GLY A 41 11.96 -20.60 9.97
N SER A 42 11.10 -19.63 9.62
CA SER A 42 9.99 -19.82 8.68
C SER A 42 10.49 -19.91 7.22
N SER A 43 9.55 -20.17 6.30
CA SER A 43 9.77 -20.08 4.84
C SER A 43 8.93 -18.96 4.19
N VAL A 44 8.30 -18.11 5.00
CA VAL A 44 7.37 -17.07 4.53
C VAL A 44 8.08 -16.06 3.64
N THR A 45 7.50 -15.80 2.48
CA THR A 45 7.95 -14.77 1.54
C THR A 45 6.77 -13.93 1.11
N GLY A 46 7.03 -12.73 0.60
CA GLY A 46 5.94 -11.88 0.14
C GLY A 46 6.38 -10.54 -0.40
N LYS A 47 5.38 -9.77 -0.78
CA LYS A 47 5.55 -8.41 -1.27
C LYS A 47 4.40 -7.54 -0.77
N VAL A 48 4.72 -6.33 -0.34
CA VAL A 48 3.72 -5.32 0.04
C VAL A 48 4.00 -4.05 -0.74
N ILE A 49 2.98 -3.55 -1.41
CA ILE A 49 3.02 -2.31 -2.18
C ILE A 49 2.15 -1.28 -1.46
N PHE A 50 2.71 -0.10 -1.27
CA PHE A 50 2.01 1.09 -0.77
C PHE A 50 1.90 2.09 -1.91
N THR A 51 0.69 2.55 -2.22
CA THR A 51 0.43 3.55 -3.26
C THR A 51 -0.24 4.76 -2.63
N GLN A 52 0.39 5.94 -2.75
CA GLN A 52 -0.24 7.20 -2.36
C GLN A 52 -1.30 7.57 -3.39
N LEU A 53 -2.55 7.61 -2.97
CA LEU A 53 -3.66 7.97 -3.85
C LEU A 53 -3.82 9.49 -3.97
N PRO A 54 -4.40 10.00 -5.07
CA PRO A 54 -4.73 11.42 -5.21
C PRO A 54 -5.71 11.94 -4.14
N SER A 55 -6.49 11.04 -3.51
CA SER A 55 -7.37 11.37 -2.36
C SER A 55 -6.60 11.75 -1.09
N GLY A 56 -5.30 11.49 -1.03
CA GLY A 56 -4.47 11.63 0.18
C GLY A 56 -4.37 10.37 1.02
N GLU A 57 -5.15 9.33 0.70
CA GLU A 57 -5.07 8.03 1.35
C GLU A 57 -3.94 7.18 0.79
N THR A 58 -3.56 6.14 1.52
CA THR A 58 -2.59 5.13 1.06
C THR A 58 -3.30 3.80 0.85
N ARG A 59 -3.21 3.25 -0.36
CA ARG A 59 -3.60 1.87 -0.65
C ARG A 59 -2.44 0.94 -0.33
N VAL A 60 -2.75 -0.14 0.39
CA VAL A 60 -1.82 -1.21 0.78
C VAL A 60 -2.26 -2.48 0.09
N GLU A 61 -1.36 -3.13 -0.64
CA GLU A 61 -1.59 -4.37 -1.36
C GLU A 61 -0.51 -5.37 -0.96
N ALA A 62 -0.89 -6.45 -0.29
CA ALA A 62 0.01 -7.50 0.17
C ALA A 62 -0.25 -8.82 -0.56
N THR A 63 0.83 -9.53 -0.86
CA THR A 63 0.83 -10.92 -1.33
C THR A 63 1.82 -11.70 -0.49
N ILE A 64 1.37 -12.77 0.16
CA ILE A 64 2.17 -13.66 1.00
C ILE A 64 2.16 -15.05 0.39
N SER A 65 3.25 -15.76 0.53
CA SER A 65 3.45 -17.14 0.06
C SER A 65 4.25 -17.95 1.08
N ASN A 66 4.16 -19.28 1.00
CA ASN A 66 4.87 -20.23 1.85
C ASN A 66 4.55 -20.07 3.34
N ALA A 67 3.35 -19.61 3.67
CA ALA A 67 2.85 -19.48 5.02
C ALA A 67 1.93 -20.64 5.40
N THR A 68 1.74 -20.90 6.69
CA THR A 68 0.75 -21.85 7.17
C THR A 68 -0.66 -21.33 6.92
N PRO A 69 -1.65 -22.19 6.57
CA PRO A 69 -3.03 -21.76 6.44
C PRO A 69 -3.62 -21.21 7.74
N GLY A 70 -4.49 -20.20 7.62
CA GLY A 70 -5.19 -19.54 8.72
C GLY A 70 -4.98 -18.05 8.78
N GLN A 71 -5.40 -17.45 9.91
CA GLN A 71 -5.26 -16.02 10.18
C GLN A 71 -3.88 -15.72 10.78
N HIS A 72 -3.25 -14.67 10.31
CA HIS A 72 -1.93 -14.24 10.79
C HIS A 72 -1.88 -12.73 10.98
N GLY A 73 -1.42 -12.28 12.13
CA GLY A 73 -1.20 -10.87 12.41
C GLY A 73 -0.28 -10.25 11.36
N PHE A 74 -0.65 -9.08 10.86
CA PHE A 74 0.06 -8.38 9.81
C PHE A 74 0.15 -6.89 10.14
N HIS A 75 1.39 -6.39 10.33
CA HIS A 75 1.59 -5.07 10.91
C HIS A 75 2.76 -4.32 10.28
N ILE A 76 2.74 -2.97 10.42
CA ILE A 76 3.95 -2.16 10.25
C ILE A 76 4.59 -1.95 11.62
N HIS A 77 5.90 -2.19 11.71
CA HIS A 77 6.74 -1.94 12.87
C HIS A 77 7.57 -0.66 12.71
N GLU A 78 7.91 -0.03 13.83
CA GLU A 78 8.46 1.33 13.90
C GLU A 78 9.84 1.52 13.26
N LYS A 79 10.66 0.45 13.18
CA LYS A 79 12.03 0.50 12.66
C LYS A 79 12.16 -0.32 11.39
N GLY A 80 12.72 0.27 10.34
CA GLY A 80 13.06 -0.43 9.10
C GLY A 80 14.32 -1.27 9.24
N ASP A 81 14.32 -2.18 10.20
CA ASP A 81 15.45 -3.05 10.51
C ASP A 81 14.99 -4.50 10.66
N CYS A 82 15.37 -5.32 9.68
CA CYS A 82 15.13 -6.76 9.63
C CYS A 82 16.42 -7.57 9.87
N SER A 83 17.45 -7.00 10.52
CA SER A 83 18.74 -7.67 10.68
C SER A 83 18.73 -8.82 11.69
N ALA A 84 17.92 -8.73 12.75
CA ALA A 84 17.77 -9.82 13.71
C ALA A 84 17.11 -11.05 13.07
N ALA A 85 17.57 -12.25 13.44
CA ALA A 85 17.05 -13.50 12.91
C ALA A 85 15.58 -13.74 13.26
N ASP A 86 15.11 -13.16 14.35
CA ASP A 86 13.72 -13.18 14.84
C ASP A 86 12.96 -11.88 14.55
N ALA A 87 13.54 -10.97 13.78
CA ALA A 87 13.02 -9.65 13.43
C ALA A 87 12.71 -8.73 14.63
N THR A 88 13.28 -8.99 15.83
CA THR A 88 13.09 -8.11 17.00
C THR A 88 13.70 -6.72 16.81
N SER A 89 14.68 -6.58 15.91
CA SER A 89 15.29 -5.29 15.52
C SER A 89 14.28 -4.30 14.94
N ALA A 90 13.14 -4.79 14.38
CA ALA A 90 12.08 -3.93 13.85
C ALA A 90 11.30 -3.14 14.94
N GLY A 91 11.51 -3.44 16.23
CA GLY A 91 10.84 -2.75 17.34
C GLY A 91 9.37 -3.15 17.52
N GLY A 92 8.56 -2.25 18.07
CA GLY A 92 7.11 -2.39 18.26
C GLY A 92 6.30 -1.97 17.03
N HIS A 93 4.97 -2.00 17.16
CA HIS A 93 4.08 -1.49 16.09
C HIS A 93 4.34 -0.01 15.83
N PHE A 94 4.24 0.40 14.57
CA PHE A 94 4.30 1.81 14.19
C PHE A 94 3.07 2.54 14.71
N ASN A 95 3.28 3.48 15.63
CA ASN A 95 2.24 4.19 16.35
C ASN A 95 2.54 5.68 16.47
N ALA A 96 2.49 6.41 15.37
CA ALA A 96 2.68 7.87 15.37
C ALA A 96 1.54 8.62 16.07
N ALA A 97 0.36 8.02 16.12
CA ALA A 97 -0.84 8.60 16.73
C ALA A 97 -0.90 8.45 18.25
N GLY A 98 -0.08 7.55 18.85
CA GLY A 98 -0.09 7.28 20.31
C GLY A 98 -1.37 6.59 20.80
N ASN A 99 -2.03 5.84 19.92
CA ASN A 99 -3.26 5.09 20.24
C ASN A 99 -2.93 3.75 20.91
N PRO A 100 -3.91 3.07 21.56
CA PRO A 100 -3.79 1.67 21.92
C PRO A 100 -3.80 0.77 20.67
N HIS A 101 -3.31 -0.47 20.79
CA HIS A 101 -3.47 -1.50 19.78
C HIS A 101 -4.95 -1.89 19.65
N ALA A 102 -5.44 -2.03 18.41
CA ALA A 102 -6.81 -2.49 18.13
C ALA A 102 -6.92 -2.93 16.65
N GLY A 103 -8.10 -3.41 16.26
CA GLY A 103 -8.37 -3.77 14.87
C GLY A 103 -8.39 -2.55 13.93
N PRO A 104 -8.13 -2.75 12.61
CA PRO A 104 -8.04 -1.64 11.64
C PRO A 104 -9.39 -0.94 11.39
N SER A 105 -10.50 -1.51 11.83
CA SER A 105 -11.84 -0.87 11.79
C SER A 105 -12.19 -0.07 13.04
N ASP A 106 -11.38 -0.15 14.09
CA ASP A 106 -11.59 0.63 15.30
C ASP A 106 -11.18 2.09 15.08
N ALA A 107 -11.89 3.01 15.71
CA ALA A 107 -11.63 4.44 15.56
C ALA A 107 -10.26 4.88 16.11
N LYS A 108 -9.67 4.10 17.02
CA LYS A 108 -8.36 4.32 17.62
C LYS A 108 -7.57 3.01 17.59
N HIS A 109 -6.55 2.97 16.75
CA HIS A 109 -5.59 1.87 16.64
C HIS A 109 -4.22 2.44 16.25
N HIS A 110 -3.16 1.63 16.27
CA HIS A 110 -1.85 2.06 15.77
C HIS A 110 -1.91 2.33 14.27
N ASN A 111 -1.07 3.22 13.77
CA ASN A 111 -0.94 3.44 12.33
C ASN A 111 -0.58 2.15 11.57
N GLY A 112 0.13 1.23 12.21
CA GLY A 112 0.60 -0.02 11.65
C GLY A 112 -0.30 -1.23 11.87
N ASP A 113 -1.45 -1.09 12.51
CA ASP A 113 -2.37 -2.21 12.77
C ASP A 113 -3.21 -2.52 11.54
N PHE A 114 -2.82 -3.55 10.78
CA PHE A 114 -3.57 -4.05 9.63
C PHE A 114 -4.50 -5.21 9.99
N GLY A 115 -4.46 -5.66 11.26
CA GLY A 115 -5.20 -6.84 11.72
C GLY A 115 -4.59 -8.12 11.19
N ASN A 116 -5.41 -8.97 10.57
CA ASN A 116 -4.99 -10.29 10.11
C ASN A 116 -5.06 -10.41 8.59
N ILE A 117 -4.12 -11.18 8.03
CA ILE A 117 -4.18 -11.66 6.65
C ILE A 117 -4.55 -13.14 6.64
N GLU A 118 -5.52 -13.51 5.82
CA GLU A 118 -5.95 -14.89 5.64
C GLU A 118 -5.02 -15.62 4.68
N ILE A 119 -4.51 -16.78 5.10
CA ILE A 119 -3.70 -17.67 4.28
C ILE A 119 -4.53 -18.90 3.91
N ALA A 120 -4.69 -19.13 2.63
CA ALA A 120 -5.43 -20.26 2.09
C ALA A 120 -4.66 -21.59 2.24
N ALA A 121 -5.32 -22.73 1.93
CA ALA A 121 -4.73 -24.07 2.05
C ALA A 121 -3.49 -24.29 1.16
N ASP A 122 -3.31 -23.49 0.11
CA ASP A 122 -2.13 -23.52 -0.76
C ASP A 122 -0.93 -22.71 -0.22
N GLY A 123 -1.04 -22.18 0.99
CA GLY A 123 0.00 -21.38 1.64
C GLY A 123 0.12 -19.96 1.12
N LYS A 124 -0.90 -19.45 0.44
CA LYS A 124 -0.92 -18.08 -0.10
C LYS A 124 -2.03 -17.23 0.49
N GLY A 125 -1.76 -15.94 0.60
CA GLY A 125 -2.74 -14.94 1.03
C GLY A 125 -2.53 -13.62 0.32
N THR A 126 -3.62 -12.86 0.19
CA THR A 126 -3.59 -11.49 -0.31
C THR A 126 -4.42 -10.59 0.59
N MET A 127 -4.01 -9.33 0.70
CA MET A 127 -4.78 -8.30 1.39
C MET A 127 -4.75 -7.01 0.58
N THR A 128 -5.89 -6.33 0.52
CA THR A 128 -5.96 -4.97 0.00
C THR A 128 -6.76 -4.12 0.97
N MET A 129 -6.20 -2.98 1.35
CA MET A 129 -6.87 -1.99 2.19
C MET A 129 -6.49 -0.57 1.78
N THR A 130 -7.28 0.40 2.22
CA THR A 130 -6.98 1.82 2.06
C THR A 130 -7.10 2.52 3.41
N THR A 131 -6.15 3.40 3.72
CA THR A 131 -6.10 4.10 5.01
C THR A 131 -5.59 5.53 4.85
N ASN A 132 -6.11 6.43 5.68
CA ASN A 132 -5.62 7.81 5.82
C ASN A 132 -4.61 7.98 6.96
N MET A 133 -4.27 6.90 7.68
CA MET A 133 -3.32 6.94 8.80
C MET A 133 -1.86 6.77 8.35
N LEU A 134 -1.63 6.49 7.08
CA LEU A 134 -0.30 6.27 6.49
C LEU A 134 -0.08 7.18 5.29
N THR A 135 1.20 7.40 4.96
CA THR A 135 1.61 8.06 3.72
C THR A 135 2.90 7.45 3.19
N VAL A 136 3.08 7.48 1.87
CA VAL A 136 4.36 7.17 1.21
C VAL A 136 5.26 8.42 1.18
N LEU A 137 4.67 9.60 1.36
CA LEU A 137 5.40 10.87 1.37
C LEU A 137 6.14 11.10 2.70
N PRO A 138 7.16 11.97 2.74
CA PRO A 138 7.84 12.32 3.99
C PRO A 138 6.87 12.92 5.03
N GLY A 139 7.03 12.52 6.28
CA GLY A 139 6.21 13.03 7.39
C GLY A 139 6.11 12.04 8.54
N PRO A 140 5.42 12.39 9.63
CA PRO A 140 5.32 11.55 10.83
C PRO A 140 4.58 10.23 10.58
N ASN A 141 3.69 10.19 9.58
CA ASN A 141 2.92 8.99 9.20
C ASN A 141 3.56 8.22 8.04
N SER A 142 4.81 8.54 7.65
CA SER A 142 5.48 7.88 6.54
C SER A 142 5.78 6.42 6.86
N VAL A 143 5.42 5.54 5.91
CA VAL A 143 5.78 4.11 5.96
C VAL A 143 7.21 3.84 5.51
N VAL A 144 7.80 4.77 4.74
CA VAL A 144 9.18 4.62 4.22
C VAL A 144 10.17 4.58 5.38
N GLY A 145 11.04 3.57 5.39
CA GLY A 145 11.99 3.33 6.48
C GLY A 145 11.36 2.62 7.68
N LYS A 146 10.16 2.07 7.57
CA LYS A 146 9.51 1.16 8.53
C LYS A 146 9.69 -0.30 8.08
N ALA A 147 9.25 -1.27 8.89
CA ALA A 147 9.24 -2.67 8.51
C ALA A 147 7.83 -3.23 8.51
N VAL A 148 7.50 -4.03 7.49
CA VAL A 148 6.30 -4.87 7.52
C VAL A 148 6.66 -6.19 8.17
N ILE A 149 5.83 -6.63 9.12
CA ILE A 149 5.97 -7.91 9.82
C ILE A 149 4.76 -8.79 9.54
N PHE A 150 5.04 -10.05 9.18
CA PHE A 150 4.07 -11.15 9.14
C PHE A 150 4.31 -12.03 10.35
N HIS A 151 3.24 -12.32 11.11
CA HIS A 151 3.31 -13.05 12.37
C HIS A 151 2.96 -14.53 12.25
N GLU A 152 3.36 -15.29 13.28
CA GLU A 152 3.10 -16.74 13.39
C GLU A 152 1.63 -17.06 13.59
N LYS A 153 0.92 -16.22 14.36
CA LYS A 153 -0.45 -16.46 14.84
C LYS A 153 -1.37 -15.31 14.48
N GLU A 154 -2.65 -15.57 14.66
CA GLU A 154 -3.69 -14.54 14.63
C GLU A 154 -3.42 -13.44 15.66
N ASP A 155 -3.63 -12.20 15.24
CA ASP A 155 -3.77 -11.03 16.09
C ASP A 155 -5.17 -11.05 16.70
N ASP A 156 -5.27 -11.07 18.05
CA ASP A 156 -6.54 -11.06 18.76
C ASP A 156 -7.23 -9.68 18.80
N LEU A 157 -6.59 -8.64 18.22
CA LEU A 157 -7.05 -7.26 18.05
C LEU A 157 -7.32 -6.52 19.37
N LYS A 158 -6.85 -7.02 20.49
CA LYS A 158 -7.20 -6.55 21.84
C LYS A 158 -6.02 -6.50 22.80
N THR A 159 -5.20 -7.55 22.83
CA THR A 159 -4.08 -7.67 23.79
C THR A 159 -3.04 -6.59 23.51
N GLN A 160 -2.79 -5.79 24.55
CA GLN A 160 -1.79 -4.73 24.46
C GLN A 160 -0.39 -5.29 24.68
N PRO A 161 0.63 -4.77 24.00
CA PRO A 161 0.59 -3.71 22.97
C PRO A 161 0.47 -4.22 21.53
N THR A 162 0.37 -5.53 21.25
CA THR A 162 0.62 -6.11 19.91
C THR A 162 -0.27 -7.29 19.54
N GLY A 163 -1.44 -7.49 20.20
CA GLY A 163 -2.44 -8.48 19.78
C GLY A 163 -2.06 -9.94 19.97
N ASN A 164 -1.00 -10.25 20.74
CA ASN A 164 -0.56 -11.62 21.03
C ASN A 164 -0.29 -12.49 19.78
N ALA A 165 0.12 -11.87 18.67
CA ALA A 165 0.26 -12.52 17.37
C ALA A 165 1.45 -13.51 17.22
N GLY A 166 2.20 -13.76 18.30
CA GLY A 166 3.28 -14.75 18.33
C GLY A 166 4.59 -14.26 17.69
N ALA A 167 5.40 -15.20 17.20
CA ALA A 167 6.68 -14.92 16.60
C ALA A 167 6.54 -14.14 15.27
N ARG A 168 7.64 -13.53 14.83
CA ARG A 168 7.70 -12.78 13.57
C ARG A 168 8.26 -13.67 12.49
N PHE A 169 7.42 -14.16 11.61
CA PHE A 169 7.78 -15.14 10.57
C PHE A 169 8.26 -14.49 9.28
N GLY A 170 7.92 -13.24 9.04
CA GLY A 170 8.39 -12.49 7.88
C GLY A 170 8.70 -11.04 8.22
N CYS A 171 9.73 -10.46 7.60
CA CYS A 171 10.11 -9.06 7.77
C CYS A 171 10.53 -8.47 6.43
N GLY A 172 10.07 -7.25 6.14
CA GLY A 172 10.48 -6.51 4.94
C GLY A 172 10.57 -5.01 5.20
N VAL A 173 11.71 -4.41 4.89
CA VAL A 173 11.90 -2.95 5.02
C VAL A 173 11.17 -2.24 3.88
N VAL A 174 10.40 -1.22 4.23
CA VAL A 174 9.67 -0.38 3.26
C VAL A 174 10.61 0.63 2.63
N ILE A 175 10.81 0.53 1.32
CA ILE A 175 11.63 1.45 0.52
C ILE A 175 10.77 2.24 -0.47
N TYR A 176 11.10 3.51 -0.67
CA TYR A 176 10.46 4.36 -1.67
C TYR A 176 10.81 3.91 -3.09
N THR A 177 9.81 3.85 -3.99
CA THR A 177 9.99 3.49 -5.40
C THR A 177 9.50 4.66 -6.29
N PRO A 178 10.40 5.52 -6.80
CA PRO A 178 10.03 6.80 -7.39
C PRO A 178 9.26 6.74 -8.72
N THR A 179 9.11 5.57 -9.33
CA THR A 179 8.62 5.42 -10.72
C THR A 179 7.36 4.58 -10.90
N GLY A 180 6.59 4.32 -9.85
CA GLY A 180 5.36 3.49 -9.98
C GLY A 180 5.59 2.00 -10.34
N ASN A 181 6.84 1.56 -10.48
CA ASN A 181 7.21 0.22 -10.96
C ASN A 181 7.32 -0.83 -9.84
N ALA A 182 6.68 -0.60 -8.69
CA ALA A 182 6.67 -1.57 -7.58
C ALA A 182 6.06 -2.94 -7.99
N SER A 183 5.18 -2.95 -8.99
CA SER A 183 4.57 -4.18 -9.52
C SER A 183 5.54 -5.07 -10.32
N GLU A 184 6.60 -4.49 -10.90
CA GLU A 184 7.56 -5.20 -11.74
C GLU A 184 8.70 -5.87 -10.97
N ILE A 185 8.87 -5.54 -9.69
CA ILE A 185 9.91 -6.15 -8.85
C ILE A 185 9.50 -7.59 -8.53
N LYS A 186 10.18 -8.55 -9.15
CA LYS A 186 10.01 -9.98 -8.88
C LYS A 186 10.80 -10.37 -7.64
N VAL A 187 10.14 -10.99 -6.68
CA VAL A 187 10.80 -11.73 -5.60
C VAL A 187 11.46 -12.95 -6.24
N ARG A 188 12.76 -13.10 -6.08
CA ARG A 188 13.51 -14.29 -6.51
C ARG A 188 13.47 -15.37 -5.45
#